data_d4ff1d7438a8599ad1d1e524514e38cb
#
_entry.id   d4ff1d7438a8599ad1d1e524514e38cb
#
_cell.length_a   1.000
_cell.length_b   1.000
_cell.length_c   1.000
_cell.angle_alpha   90.00
_cell.angle_beta   90.00
_cell.angle_gamma   90.00
#
_symmetry.space_group_name_H-M   'P 1'
#
loop_
_entity.id
_entity.type
_entity.pdbx_description
1 polymer ?
#
loop_
_entity_poly.entity_id
_entity_poly.type
_entity_poly.pdbx_seq_one_letter_code
_entity_poly.pdbx_strand_id
1 'polypeptide(L)'
;GLGDVYKRQRHVDGRDLSEICENIAKYREIGVKTIRCQCGGYGGSEYGHTPAGAPVGAKPGVYLDGNAYIRDTVKLFDGIRSKMGDEIGLVHDVHERIAPADAVRLAKELEPYHLTFLEDPVSLEQVEYIRQIKNASSIPIAEGELFNNPYEYRTLITERLIDYIRVHITQVGGITPARKLQIFAEQFGVRTAWHGPGDMSPLAHAANVHIDLAAPNFGVQEWSGIEPPNFVIQKLKGPHGALLEVFPGLPEYKDGYVYANDKPGLGVDLIEKEAEKYPCENTVTTWTQTRRMDGALQTP
;
A
#
# COMPACT_ATOMS: atom_id res chain seq x y z
N GLY A 1 27.33 8.54 -6.17
CA GLY A 1 26.07 9.15 -6.24
C GLY A 1 25.12 8.35 -7.11
N LEU A 2 24.26 7.56 -6.51
CA LEU A 2 23.05 7.09 -7.18
C LEU A 2 22.05 8.22 -6.95
N GLY A 3 21.89 9.06 -7.96
CA GLY A 3 21.10 10.28 -7.88
C GLY A 3 19.63 10.00 -7.60
N ASP A 4 19.05 10.82 -6.86
CA ASP A 4 17.78 11.54 -6.91
C ASP A 4 16.50 10.84 -7.45
N VAL A 5 16.43 9.48 -7.58
CA VAL A 5 15.35 8.83 -8.35
C VAL A 5 14.79 7.60 -7.66
N TYR A 6 13.48 7.60 -7.34
CA TYR A 6 12.81 6.49 -6.64
C TYR A 6 11.63 5.92 -7.40
N LYS A 7 11.57 4.58 -7.48
CA LYS A 7 10.44 3.84 -8.07
C LYS A 7 9.18 4.06 -7.21
N ARG A 8 8.11 4.45 -7.86
CA ARG A 8 6.81 4.68 -7.24
C ARG A 8 5.91 3.46 -7.32
N GLN A 9 5.20 3.17 -6.23
CA GLN A 9 4.05 2.29 -6.17
C GLN A 9 2.76 3.10 -6.16
N ARG A 10 1.72 2.63 -6.84
CA ARG A 10 0.37 3.24 -6.86
C ARG A 10 -0.71 2.20 -6.72
N HIS A 11 -1.83 2.63 -6.14
CA HIS A 11 -3.07 1.87 -6.13
C HIS A 11 -3.78 2.02 -7.46
N VAL A 12 -4.24 0.91 -7.99
CA VAL A 12 -5.14 0.86 -9.12
C VAL A 12 -6.37 0.09 -8.70
N ASP A 13 -7.44 0.82 -8.46
CA ASP A 13 -8.74 0.25 -8.20
C ASP A 13 -9.55 0.22 -9.48
N GLY A 14 -10.54 -0.65 -9.52
CA GLY A 14 -11.50 -0.74 -10.59
C GLY A 14 -12.61 -1.71 -10.21
N ARG A 15 -13.76 -1.56 -10.86
CA ARG A 15 -14.93 -2.42 -10.63
C ARG A 15 -14.73 -3.81 -11.21
N ASP A 16 -13.94 -3.88 -12.28
CA ASP A 16 -13.66 -5.10 -13.01
C ASP A 16 -12.26 -5.07 -13.65
N LEU A 17 -11.87 -6.22 -14.23
CA LEU A 17 -10.57 -6.37 -14.89
C LEU A 17 -10.32 -5.36 -16.02
N SER A 18 -11.37 -4.95 -16.77
CA SER A 18 -11.20 -4.01 -17.88
C SER A 18 -10.81 -2.63 -17.36
N GLU A 19 -11.55 -2.12 -16.38
CA GLU A 19 -11.29 -0.84 -15.76
C GLU A 19 -9.93 -0.82 -15.06
N ILE A 20 -9.54 -1.91 -14.38
CA ILE A 20 -8.22 -2.05 -13.77
C ILE A 20 -7.12 -1.97 -14.84
N CYS A 21 -7.23 -2.72 -15.94
CA CYS A 21 -6.23 -2.67 -17.02
C CYS A 21 -6.16 -1.29 -17.70
N GLU A 22 -7.29 -0.60 -17.88
CA GLU A 22 -7.31 0.78 -18.38
C GLU A 22 -6.58 1.74 -17.43
N ASN A 23 -6.82 1.61 -16.12
CA ASN A 23 -6.15 2.42 -15.13
C ASN A 23 -4.65 2.09 -15.04
N ILE A 24 -4.25 0.83 -15.14
CA ILE A 24 -2.83 0.44 -15.26
C ILE A 24 -2.19 1.12 -16.47
N ALA A 25 -2.85 1.09 -17.64
CA ALA A 25 -2.34 1.72 -18.85
C ALA A 25 -2.08 3.22 -18.65
N LYS A 26 -3.03 3.94 -18.06
CA LYS A 26 -2.86 5.36 -17.72
C LYS A 26 -1.68 5.62 -16.79
N TYR A 27 -1.48 4.79 -15.76
CA TYR A 27 -0.33 4.94 -14.86
C TYR A 27 1.00 4.63 -15.57
N ARG A 28 1.01 3.67 -16.50
CA ARG A 28 2.19 3.40 -17.32
C ARG A 28 2.56 4.59 -18.22
N GLU A 29 1.60 5.34 -18.75
CA GLU A 29 1.84 6.54 -19.55
C GLU A 29 2.64 7.61 -18.80
N ILE A 30 2.47 7.71 -17.48
CA ILE A 30 3.24 8.60 -16.62
C ILE A 30 4.46 7.91 -15.98
N GLY A 31 4.84 6.71 -16.45
CA GLY A 31 6.05 6.02 -16.07
C GLY A 31 5.97 5.17 -14.80
N VAL A 32 4.81 4.98 -14.18
CA VAL A 32 4.66 4.12 -13.00
C VAL A 32 5.04 2.68 -13.35
N LYS A 33 5.92 2.07 -12.54
CA LYS A 33 6.48 0.73 -12.79
C LYS A 33 6.02 -0.33 -11.81
N THR A 34 5.46 0.05 -10.67
CA THR A 34 4.93 -0.86 -9.66
C THR A 34 3.53 -0.42 -9.26
N ILE A 35 2.59 -1.33 -9.35
CA ILE A 35 1.16 -1.01 -9.19
C ILE A 35 0.52 -2.01 -8.24
N ARG A 36 -0.19 -1.50 -7.23
CA ARG A 36 -1.05 -2.28 -6.36
C ARG A 36 -2.41 -2.44 -7.03
N CYS A 37 -2.84 -3.67 -7.23
CA CYS A 37 -4.08 -4.02 -7.90
C CYS A 37 -5.05 -4.69 -6.93
N GLN A 38 -6.29 -4.19 -6.94
CA GLN A 38 -7.42 -4.74 -6.19
C GLN A 38 -8.69 -4.61 -7.02
N CYS A 39 -9.63 -5.53 -6.85
CA CYS A 39 -10.95 -5.48 -7.47
C CYS A 39 -12.01 -5.24 -6.41
N GLY A 40 -12.89 -4.26 -6.64
CA GLY A 40 -14.02 -4.00 -5.78
C GLY A 40 -13.65 -3.48 -4.38
N GLY A 41 -12.78 -2.48 -4.27
CA GLY A 41 -12.29 -2.01 -2.98
C GLY A 41 -11.70 -3.18 -2.18
N TYR A 42 -11.14 -3.08 -1.07
CA TYR A 42 -10.45 -4.12 -0.30
C TYR A 42 -11.08 -5.56 -0.33
N GLY A 43 -11.45 -6.08 -1.51
CA GLY A 43 -11.89 -7.47 -1.75
C GLY A 43 -13.25 -7.83 -1.21
N GLY A 44 -14.04 -6.85 -0.80
CA GLY A 44 -15.41 -7.07 -0.31
C GLY A 44 -16.48 -6.74 -1.35
N SER A 45 -17.73 -7.02 -0.99
CA SER A 45 -18.90 -6.51 -1.70
C SER A 45 -18.95 -4.98 -1.65
N GLU A 46 -19.69 -4.35 -2.57
CA GLU A 46 -19.89 -2.90 -2.53
C GLU A 46 -20.41 -2.44 -1.17
N TYR A 47 -19.89 -1.31 -0.69
CA TYR A 47 -20.31 -0.71 0.57
C TYR A 47 -21.82 -0.43 0.59
N GLY A 48 -22.46 -0.79 1.70
CA GLY A 48 -23.87 -0.50 1.94
C GLY A 48 -24.84 -1.55 1.41
N HIS A 49 -24.36 -2.62 0.78
CA HIS A 49 -25.19 -3.72 0.29
C HIS A 49 -25.01 -4.99 1.15
N THR A 50 -26.08 -5.76 1.27
CA THR A 50 -26.04 -7.09 1.86
C THR A 50 -25.87 -8.10 0.70
N PRO A 51 -24.80 -8.93 0.67
CA PRO A 51 -24.57 -9.84 -0.43
C PRO A 51 -25.63 -10.93 -0.49
N ALA A 52 -25.84 -11.46 -1.68
CA ALA A 52 -26.63 -12.67 -1.86
C ALA A 52 -26.02 -13.82 -1.04
N GLY A 53 -26.84 -14.50 -0.22
CA GLY A 53 -26.38 -15.57 0.66
C GLY A 53 -25.96 -15.12 2.07
N ALA A 54 -26.03 -13.84 2.39
CA ALA A 54 -25.87 -13.39 3.76
C ALA A 54 -27.05 -13.89 4.64
N PRO A 55 -26.84 -14.09 5.96
CA PRO A 55 -27.89 -14.55 6.86
C PRO A 55 -29.09 -13.60 6.86
N VAL A 56 -30.28 -14.17 7.13
CA VAL A 56 -31.51 -13.37 7.28
C VAL A 56 -31.30 -12.37 8.40
N GLY A 57 -31.57 -11.09 8.13
CA GLY A 57 -31.37 -9.99 9.10
C GLY A 57 -29.94 -9.46 9.17
N ALA A 58 -29.04 -9.91 8.28
CA ALA A 58 -27.70 -9.36 8.17
C ALA A 58 -27.74 -7.83 7.89
N LYS A 59 -26.90 -7.09 8.59
CA LYS A 59 -26.80 -5.63 8.41
C LYS A 59 -26.10 -5.30 7.10
N PRO A 60 -26.45 -4.20 6.43
CA PRO A 60 -25.66 -3.69 5.30
C PRO A 60 -24.18 -3.49 5.69
N GLY A 61 -23.29 -3.79 4.78
CA GLY A 61 -21.85 -3.65 5.02
C GLY A 61 -21.02 -4.35 3.93
N VAL A 62 -19.72 -4.40 4.13
CA VAL A 62 -18.80 -5.18 3.31
C VAL A 62 -18.72 -6.58 3.89
N TYR A 63 -18.97 -7.59 3.08
CA TYR A 63 -18.89 -9.00 3.48
C TYR A 63 -17.73 -9.69 2.74
N LEU A 64 -16.97 -10.48 3.48
CA LEU A 64 -15.85 -11.24 2.98
C LEU A 64 -16.16 -12.74 3.02
N ASP A 65 -16.10 -13.37 1.85
CA ASP A 65 -15.97 -14.82 1.68
C ASP A 65 -14.52 -15.10 1.26
N GLY A 66 -13.71 -15.70 2.12
CA GLY A 66 -12.30 -15.99 1.85
C GLY A 66 -12.08 -16.84 0.60
N ASN A 67 -12.94 -17.80 0.31
CA ASN A 67 -12.84 -18.61 -0.91
C ASN A 67 -13.13 -17.81 -2.17
N ALA A 68 -14.16 -16.96 -2.14
CA ALA A 68 -14.49 -16.08 -3.25
C ALA A 68 -13.36 -15.07 -3.46
N TYR A 69 -12.86 -14.47 -2.39
CA TYR A 69 -11.75 -13.53 -2.42
C TYR A 69 -10.51 -14.10 -3.12
N ILE A 70 -10.04 -15.30 -2.71
CA ILE A 70 -8.88 -15.93 -3.32
C ILE A 70 -9.12 -16.19 -4.80
N ARG A 71 -10.23 -16.85 -5.14
CA ARG A 71 -10.59 -17.17 -6.53
C ARG A 71 -10.61 -15.92 -7.41
N ASP A 72 -11.19 -14.83 -6.91
CA ASP A 72 -11.37 -13.61 -7.71
C ASP A 72 -10.06 -12.82 -7.80
N THR A 73 -9.22 -12.85 -6.74
CA THR A 73 -7.87 -12.29 -6.76
C THR A 73 -6.98 -13.03 -7.78
N VAL A 74 -6.97 -14.35 -7.78
CA VAL A 74 -6.20 -15.15 -8.74
C VAL A 74 -6.65 -14.85 -10.17
N LYS A 75 -7.96 -14.79 -10.44
CA LYS A 75 -8.49 -14.40 -11.77
C LYS A 75 -8.08 -13.00 -12.19
N LEU A 76 -8.03 -12.05 -11.24
CA LEU A 76 -7.60 -10.70 -11.49
C LEU A 76 -6.15 -10.68 -12.01
N PHE A 77 -5.23 -11.33 -11.28
CA PHE A 77 -3.81 -11.34 -11.65
C PHE A 77 -3.54 -12.13 -12.93
N ASP A 78 -4.24 -13.25 -13.15
CA ASP A 78 -4.22 -13.98 -14.41
C ASP A 78 -4.64 -13.09 -15.58
N GLY A 79 -5.76 -12.39 -15.42
CA GLY A 79 -6.26 -11.47 -16.45
C GLY A 79 -5.33 -10.27 -16.70
N ILE A 80 -4.73 -9.70 -15.65
CA ILE A 80 -3.76 -8.61 -15.81
C ILE A 80 -2.52 -9.10 -16.56
N ARG A 81 -1.92 -10.22 -16.15
CA ARG A 81 -0.74 -10.79 -16.83
C ARG A 81 -1.03 -11.15 -18.28
N SER A 82 -2.17 -11.76 -18.56
CA SER A 82 -2.61 -12.09 -19.92
C SER A 82 -2.76 -10.88 -20.84
N LYS A 83 -3.23 -9.74 -20.31
CA LYS A 83 -3.47 -8.51 -21.09
C LYS A 83 -2.27 -7.56 -21.13
N MET A 84 -1.51 -7.46 -20.05
CA MET A 84 -0.50 -6.41 -19.84
C MET A 84 0.95 -6.96 -19.86
N GLY A 85 1.15 -8.28 -19.81
CA GLY A 85 2.46 -8.93 -19.77
C GLY A 85 3.17 -8.82 -18.42
N ASP A 86 4.46 -9.15 -18.40
CA ASP A 86 5.26 -9.33 -17.17
C ASP A 86 6.15 -8.12 -16.82
N GLU A 87 6.23 -7.11 -17.68
CA GLU A 87 7.14 -5.98 -17.49
C GLU A 87 6.76 -5.03 -16.34
N ILE A 88 5.51 -5.08 -15.89
CA ILE A 88 5.04 -4.23 -14.79
C ILE A 88 5.13 -4.97 -13.47
N GLY A 89 5.68 -4.32 -12.43
CA GLY A 89 5.63 -4.81 -11.07
C GLY A 89 4.20 -4.77 -10.54
N LEU A 90 3.70 -5.90 -10.05
CA LEU A 90 2.37 -6.00 -9.45
C LEU A 90 2.50 -6.24 -7.95
N VAL A 91 1.62 -5.62 -7.18
CA VAL A 91 1.48 -5.79 -5.74
C VAL A 91 0.01 -6.09 -5.44
N HIS A 92 -0.21 -6.95 -4.47
CA HIS A 92 -1.53 -7.16 -3.88
C HIS A 92 -1.46 -6.97 -2.38
N ASP A 93 -2.38 -6.19 -1.86
CA ASP A 93 -2.52 -5.93 -0.43
C ASP A 93 -3.74 -6.69 0.08
N VAL A 94 -3.51 -7.63 0.97
CA VAL A 94 -4.57 -8.43 1.60
C VAL A 94 -5.20 -7.63 2.74
N HIS A 95 -4.44 -6.74 3.35
CA HIS A 95 -4.88 -5.89 4.44
C HIS A 95 -5.46 -6.70 5.60
N GLU A 96 -4.78 -7.81 5.94
CA GLU A 96 -5.07 -8.73 7.08
C GLU A 96 -6.48 -9.35 7.07
N ARG A 97 -7.18 -9.34 5.92
CA ARG A 97 -8.63 -9.61 5.86
C ARG A 97 -9.03 -11.07 5.82
N ILE A 98 -8.13 -11.96 5.46
CA ILE A 98 -8.43 -13.38 5.30
C ILE A 98 -7.88 -14.21 6.46
N ALA A 99 -8.44 -15.41 6.63
CA ALA A 99 -7.92 -16.33 7.63
C ALA A 99 -6.48 -16.76 7.29
N PRO A 100 -5.61 -17.02 8.29
CA PRO A 100 -4.21 -17.37 8.03
C PRO A 100 -4.01 -18.54 7.08
N ALA A 101 -4.83 -19.59 7.18
CA ALA A 101 -4.79 -20.73 6.25
C ALA A 101 -5.11 -20.33 4.80
N ASP A 102 -6.02 -19.36 4.63
CA ASP A 102 -6.37 -18.80 3.34
C ASP A 102 -5.25 -17.90 2.80
N ALA A 103 -4.52 -17.18 3.66
CA ALA A 103 -3.35 -16.42 3.26
C ALA A 103 -2.23 -17.30 2.72
N VAL A 104 -1.96 -18.45 3.35
CA VAL A 104 -1.01 -19.45 2.84
C VAL A 104 -1.42 -19.96 1.47
N ARG A 105 -2.72 -20.26 1.29
CA ARG A 105 -3.25 -20.72 -0.01
C ARG A 105 -3.14 -19.65 -1.07
N LEU A 106 -3.55 -18.41 -0.75
CA LEU A 106 -3.47 -17.27 -1.68
C LEU A 106 -2.03 -17.03 -2.15
N ALA A 107 -1.07 -17.02 -1.22
CA ALA A 107 0.35 -16.83 -1.55
C ALA A 107 0.84 -17.87 -2.57
N LYS A 108 0.46 -19.15 -2.41
CA LYS A 108 0.80 -20.21 -3.37
C LYS A 108 0.12 -20.02 -4.73
N GLU A 109 -1.16 -19.69 -4.73
CA GLU A 109 -1.92 -19.51 -5.98
C GLU A 109 -1.48 -18.26 -6.76
N LEU A 110 -0.86 -17.27 -6.11
CA LEU A 110 -0.31 -16.07 -6.75
C LEU A 110 1.13 -16.20 -7.27
N GLU A 111 1.87 -17.26 -6.93
CA GLU A 111 3.26 -17.46 -7.39
C GLU A 111 3.44 -17.31 -8.92
N PRO A 112 2.56 -17.89 -9.77
CA PRO A 112 2.72 -17.82 -11.23
C PRO A 112 2.66 -16.40 -11.80
N TYR A 113 2.17 -15.44 -11.03
CA TYR A 113 1.97 -14.05 -11.51
C TYR A 113 3.13 -13.13 -11.11
N HIS A 114 4.18 -13.63 -10.48
CA HIS A 114 5.42 -12.92 -10.17
C HIS A 114 5.20 -11.54 -9.57
N LEU A 115 4.45 -11.48 -8.45
CA LEU A 115 4.21 -10.23 -7.75
C LEU A 115 5.53 -9.67 -7.20
N THR A 116 5.64 -8.35 -7.16
CA THR A 116 6.75 -7.67 -6.47
C THR A 116 6.73 -8.02 -4.99
N PHE A 117 5.54 -8.03 -4.39
CA PHE A 117 5.26 -8.60 -3.07
C PHE A 117 3.75 -8.79 -2.85
N LEU A 118 3.43 -9.64 -1.89
CA LEU A 118 2.14 -9.76 -1.24
C LEU A 118 2.21 -8.95 0.06
N GLU A 119 1.33 -7.99 0.23
CA GLU A 119 1.31 -7.05 1.36
C GLU A 119 0.31 -7.49 2.40
N ASP A 120 0.70 -7.38 3.69
CA ASP A 120 -0.07 -7.64 4.90
C ASP A 120 -1.03 -8.84 4.77
N PRO A 121 -0.47 -10.05 4.42
CA PRO A 121 -1.30 -11.23 4.21
C PRO A 121 -2.03 -11.70 5.47
N VAL A 122 -1.49 -11.41 6.64
CA VAL A 122 -2.07 -11.71 7.96
C VAL A 122 -1.71 -10.59 8.93
N SER A 123 -2.38 -10.55 10.09
CA SER A 123 -2.10 -9.51 11.08
C SER A 123 -0.70 -9.66 11.70
N LEU A 124 -0.12 -8.54 12.07
CA LEU A 124 1.26 -8.41 12.56
C LEU A 124 1.56 -9.27 13.81
N GLU A 125 0.56 -9.59 14.62
CA GLU A 125 0.70 -10.46 15.79
C GLU A 125 0.88 -11.95 15.42
N GLN A 126 0.64 -12.29 14.17
CA GLN A 126 0.58 -13.69 13.70
C GLN A 126 1.88 -14.13 13.02
N VAL A 127 3.03 -13.84 13.62
CA VAL A 127 4.37 -14.13 13.08
C VAL A 127 4.52 -15.58 12.60
N GLU A 128 3.94 -16.56 13.33
CA GLU A 128 4.03 -17.97 12.95
C GLU A 128 3.29 -18.29 11.66
N TYR A 129 2.23 -17.55 11.31
CA TYR A 129 1.57 -17.71 10.02
C TYR A 129 2.35 -17.07 8.88
N ILE A 130 3.02 -15.94 9.12
CA ILE A 130 3.97 -15.39 8.15
C ILE A 130 5.07 -16.40 7.85
N ARG A 131 5.59 -17.08 8.88
CA ARG A 131 6.55 -18.20 8.72
C ARG A 131 5.98 -19.34 7.87
N GLN A 132 4.71 -19.70 8.07
CA GLN A 132 4.07 -20.74 7.26
C GLN A 132 3.92 -20.29 5.80
N ILE A 133 3.53 -19.05 5.54
CA ILE A 133 3.46 -18.48 4.19
C ILE A 133 4.84 -18.55 3.54
N LYS A 134 5.88 -18.06 4.23
CA LYS A 134 7.27 -18.04 3.73
C LYS A 134 7.81 -19.42 3.43
N ASN A 135 7.43 -20.44 4.22
CA ASN A 135 7.83 -21.83 3.99
C ASN A 135 7.04 -22.51 2.85
N ALA A 136 5.84 -22.03 2.57
CA ALA A 136 4.94 -22.65 1.59
C ALA A 136 5.01 -22.02 0.20
N SER A 137 5.52 -20.76 0.09
CA SER A 137 5.51 -19.98 -1.14
C SER A 137 6.80 -19.18 -1.31
N SER A 138 7.20 -18.97 -2.56
CA SER A 138 8.32 -18.12 -2.96
C SER A 138 7.92 -16.67 -3.16
N ILE A 139 6.65 -16.32 -3.01
CA ILE A 139 6.19 -14.95 -3.18
C ILE A 139 6.87 -14.02 -2.17
N PRO A 140 7.42 -12.87 -2.59
CA PRO A 140 7.96 -11.91 -1.63
C PRO A 140 6.85 -11.37 -0.72
N ILE A 141 7.15 -11.18 0.55
CA ILE A 141 6.22 -10.68 1.57
C ILE A 141 6.62 -9.27 1.98
N ALA A 142 5.65 -8.38 2.07
CA ALA A 142 5.79 -7.05 2.67
C ALA A 142 4.84 -6.92 3.86
N GLU A 143 5.35 -6.39 4.97
CA GLU A 143 4.58 -6.19 6.20
C GLU A 143 4.95 -4.88 6.86
N GLY A 144 3.99 -4.26 7.55
CA GLY A 144 4.36 -3.27 8.53
C GLY A 144 3.63 -1.96 8.58
N GLU A 145 2.59 -1.71 7.83
CA GLU A 145 1.87 -0.44 7.89
C GLU A 145 1.30 -0.13 9.28
N LEU A 146 1.06 -1.17 10.09
CA LEU A 146 0.56 -1.05 11.47
C LEU A 146 1.66 -1.13 12.54
N PHE A 147 2.92 -1.31 12.18
CA PHE A 147 4.00 -1.38 13.17
C PHE A 147 4.28 -0.02 13.82
N ASN A 148 4.38 -0.03 15.16
CA ASN A 148 4.61 1.16 15.97
C ASN A 148 5.91 1.11 16.75
N ASN A 149 6.50 -0.08 16.94
CA ASN A 149 7.68 -0.25 17.77
C ASN A 149 8.60 -1.38 17.30
N PRO A 150 9.89 -1.40 17.71
CA PRO A 150 10.87 -2.38 17.24
C PRO A 150 10.56 -3.84 17.59
N TYR A 151 9.76 -4.10 18.60
CA TYR A 151 9.46 -5.46 19.04
C TYR A 151 8.53 -6.18 18.04
N GLU A 152 7.73 -5.44 17.28
CA GLU A 152 6.79 -5.97 16.30
C GLU A 152 7.50 -6.52 15.06
N TYR A 153 8.52 -5.84 14.57
CA TYR A 153 9.21 -6.21 13.32
C TYR A 153 10.55 -6.95 13.50
N ARG A 154 11.13 -6.93 14.71
CA ARG A 154 12.47 -7.49 14.95
C ARG A 154 12.57 -8.95 14.49
N THR A 155 11.66 -9.81 14.92
CA THR A 155 11.66 -11.25 14.58
C THR A 155 11.48 -11.44 13.08
N LEU A 156 10.56 -10.72 12.46
CA LEU A 156 10.30 -10.80 11.02
C LEU A 156 11.56 -10.49 10.20
N ILE A 157 12.33 -9.49 10.60
CA ILE A 157 13.57 -9.08 9.94
C ILE A 157 14.70 -10.09 10.23
N THR A 158 14.97 -10.39 11.51
CA THR A 158 16.12 -11.24 11.89
C THR A 158 16.03 -12.66 11.38
N GLU A 159 14.82 -13.19 11.24
CA GLU A 159 14.57 -14.51 10.70
C GLU A 159 14.23 -14.49 9.19
N ARG A 160 14.28 -13.30 8.56
CA ARG A 160 14.02 -13.11 7.12
C ARG A 160 12.67 -13.66 6.69
N LEU A 161 11.65 -13.42 7.50
CA LEU A 161 10.28 -13.85 7.21
C LEU A 161 9.57 -12.88 6.24
N ILE A 162 10.11 -11.69 6.08
CA ILE A 162 9.64 -10.68 5.13
C ILE A 162 10.78 -10.25 4.20
N ASP A 163 10.43 -9.81 3.01
CA ASP A 163 11.36 -9.30 1.99
C ASP A 163 11.36 -7.78 1.92
N TYR A 164 10.24 -7.17 2.33
CA TYR A 164 10.07 -5.71 2.41
C TYR A 164 9.46 -5.32 3.75
N ILE A 165 9.99 -4.24 4.32
CA ILE A 165 9.41 -3.59 5.50
C ILE A 165 8.64 -2.33 5.07
N ARG A 166 7.34 -2.26 5.47
CA ARG A 166 6.38 -1.24 5.00
C ARG A 166 5.86 -0.33 6.10
N VAL A 167 6.68 0.05 7.04
CA VAL A 167 6.24 0.90 8.15
C VAL A 167 5.83 2.31 7.70
N HIS A 168 4.91 2.87 8.47
CA HIS A 168 4.51 4.26 8.35
C HIS A 168 5.43 5.14 9.19
N ILE A 169 6.14 6.07 8.56
CA ILE A 169 7.19 6.86 9.22
C ILE A 169 6.69 7.62 10.46
N THR A 170 5.45 8.10 10.45
CA THR A 170 4.88 8.84 11.58
C THR A 170 4.52 7.94 12.76
N GLN A 171 4.09 6.70 12.50
CA GLN A 171 3.75 5.73 13.53
C GLN A 171 4.97 5.19 14.27
N VAL A 172 6.07 4.96 13.57
CA VAL A 172 7.32 4.50 14.20
C VAL A 172 8.09 5.62 14.91
N GLY A 173 7.59 6.85 14.90
CA GLY A 173 8.16 7.97 15.66
C GLY A 173 9.06 8.91 14.86
N GLY A 174 8.96 8.93 13.53
CA GLY A 174 9.62 9.88 12.64
C GLY A 174 10.95 9.39 12.05
N ILE A 175 11.76 10.32 11.57
CA ILE A 175 12.97 10.07 10.77
C ILE A 175 13.99 9.21 11.51
N THR A 176 14.28 9.48 12.77
CA THR A 176 15.33 8.78 13.52
C THR A 176 15.02 7.29 13.73
N PRO A 177 13.84 6.88 14.22
CA PRO A 177 13.49 5.46 14.30
C PRO A 177 13.42 4.80 12.92
N ALA A 178 12.86 5.47 11.92
CA ALA A 178 12.78 4.94 10.55
C ALA A 178 14.17 4.70 9.94
N ARG A 179 15.12 5.61 10.15
CA ARG A 179 16.51 5.42 9.72
C ARG A 179 17.21 4.26 10.46
N LYS A 180 16.98 4.11 11.76
CA LYS A 180 17.49 2.96 12.52
C LYS A 180 16.92 1.64 11.98
N LEU A 181 15.62 1.60 11.70
CA LEU A 181 14.97 0.45 11.11
C LEU A 181 15.54 0.12 9.73
N GLN A 182 15.72 1.11 8.87
CA GLN A 182 16.28 0.93 7.53
C GLN A 182 17.66 0.27 7.59
N ILE A 183 18.57 0.78 8.44
CA ILE A 183 19.92 0.24 8.64
C ILE A 183 19.85 -1.19 9.21
N PHE A 184 18.95 -1.44 10.15
CA PHE A 184 18.75 -2.77 10.71
C PHE A 184 18.26 -3.75 9.64
N ALA A 185 17.24 -3.40 8.86
CA ALA A 185 16.70 -4.21 7.79
C ALA A 185 17.74 -4.54 6.69
N GLU A 186 18.59 -3.58 6.36
CA GLU A 186 19.70 -3.74 5.40
C GLU A 186 20.63 -4.90 5.76
N GLN A 187 20.97 -5.07 7.06
CA GLN A 187 21.86 -6.13 7.53
C GLN A 187 21.30 -7.55 7.29
N PHE A 188 20.00 -7.67 7.14
CA PHE A 188 19.32 -8.95 6.91
C PHE A 188 18.83 -9.13 5.47
N GLY A 189 19.13 -8.17 4.59
CA GLY A 189 18.72 -8.20 3.18
C GLY A 189 17.24 -7.83 2.96
N VAL A 190 16.57 -7.28 3.97
CA VAL A 190 15.20 -6.78 3.86
C VAL A 190 15.20 -5.38 3.26
N ARG A 191 14.38 -5.16 2.25
CA ARG A 191 14.27 -3.88 1.54
C ARG A 191 13.23 -2.97 2.19
N THR A 192 13.35 -1.67 1.95
CA THR A 192 12.34 -0.71 2.38
C THR A 192 11.26 -0.52 1.31
N ALA A 193 10.02 -0.38 1.77
CA ALA A 193 8.85 -0.04 0.93
C ALA A 193 7.87 0.78 1.77
N TRP A 194 8.30 1.98 2.19
CA TRP A 194 7.56 2.78 3.16
C TRP A 194 6.09 2.96 2.79
N HIS A 195 5.21 2.76 3.78
CA HIS A 195 3.80 3.07 3.66
C HIS A 195 3.62 4.57 3.42
N GLY A 196 2.91 4.93 2.36
CA GLY A 196 2.72 6.31 1.91
C GLY A 196 1.31 6.56 1.39
N PRO A 197 0.28 6.35 2.23
CA PRO A 197 -1.12 6.49 1.84
C PRO A 197 -1.51 7.96 1.64
N GLY A 198 -2.69 8.18 1.03
CA GLY A 198 -3.17 9.52 0.70
C GLY A 198 -3.58 10.39 1.88
N ASP A 199 -3.72 9.80 3.06
CA ASP A 199 -4.00 10.50 4.33
C ASP A 199 -2.74 10.83 5.14
N MET A 200 -1.57 10.43 4.66
CA MET A 200 -0.29 10.80 5.25
C MET A 200 0.07 12.26 4.94
N SER A 201 0.59 12.98 5.94
CA SER A 201 1.07 14.34 5.73
C SER A 201 2.10 14.44 4.60
N PRO A 202 2.02 15.45 3.70
CA PRO A 202 3.03 15.72 2.70
C PRO A 202 4.46 15.89 3.24
N LEU A 203 4.61 16.38 4.47
CA LEU A 203 5.90 16.46 5.17
C LEU A 203 6.48 15.06 5.44
N ALA A 204 5.64 14.10 5.80
CA ALA A 204 6.05 12.73 6.03
C ALA A 204 6.42 12.01 4.72
N HIS A 205 5.72 12.29 3.62
CA HIS A 205 6.11 11.82 2.28
C HIS A 205 7.50 12.35 1.90
N ALA A 206 7.77 13.64 2.13
CA ALA A 206 9.09 14.20 1.88
C ALA A 206 10.17 13.54 2.74
N ALA A 207 9.87 13.27 4.03
CA ALA A 207 10.80 12.55 4.92
C ALA A 207 11.10 11.13 4.44
N ASN A 208 10.10 10.39 3.93
CA ASN A 208 10.33 9.08 3.31
C ASN A 208 11.32 9.18 2.15
N VAL A 209 11.14 10.14 1.25
CA VAL A 209 12.04 10.35 0.10
C VAL A 209 13.49 10.59 0.56
N HIS A 210 13.70 11.40 1.62
CA HIS A 210 15.04 11.63 2.16
C HIS A 210 15.68 10.39 2.79
N ILE A 211 14.89 9.53 3.45
CA ILE A 211 15.38 8.24 3.95
C ILE A 211 15.76 7.32 2.80
N ASP A 212 14.92 7.25 1.78
CA ASP A 212 15.14 6.42 0.60
C ASP A 212 16.44 6.82 -0.12
N LEU A 213 16.69 8.13 -0.30
CA LEU A 213 17.93 8.67 -0.86
C LEU A 213 19.19 8.15 -0.14
N ALA A 214 19.08 7.85 1.14
CA ALA A 214 20.17 7.36 1.97
C ALA A 214 20.17 5.85 2.19
N ALA A 215 19.24 5.10 1.55
CA ALA A 215 19.00 3.68 1.82
C ALA A 215 19.53 2.77 0.70
N PRO A 216 20.66 2.05 0.90
CA PRO A 216 21.15 1.09 -0.09
C PRO A 216 20.18 -0.08 -0.35
N ASN A 217 19.35 -0.41 0.64
CA ASN A 217 18.33 -1.45 0.57
C ASN A 217 16.95 -0.92 0.14
N PHE A 218 16.89 0.24 -0.52
CA PHE A 218 15.65 0.76 -1.06
C PHE A 218 14.98 -0.23 -2.04
N GLY A 219 13.67 -0.38 -1.92
CA GLY A 219 12.84 -1.20 -2.79
C GLY A 219 11.91 -0.38 -3.66
N VAL A 220 10.88 0.16 -3.03
CA VAL A 220 9.85 0.96 -3.69
C VAL A 220 9.27 1.96 -2.69
N GLN A 221 8.85 3.14 -3.15
CA GLN A 221 8.12 4.11 -2.34
C GLN A 221 6.65 4.14 -2.75
N GLU A 222 5.76 3.90 -1.81
CA GLU A 222 4.35 4.21 -2.02
C GLU A 222 4.16 5.73 -2.01
N TRP A 223 3.47 6.23 -3.04
CA TRP A 223 3.27 7.66 -3.22
C TRP A 223 1.83 7.95 -3.61
N SER A 224 1.01 8.32 -2.66
CA SER A 224 -0.42 8.58 -2.83
C SER A 224 -0.75 10.03 -2.52
N GLY A 225 -1.76 10.56 -3.22
CA GLY A 225 -2.29 11.90 -2.93
C GLY A 225 -1.57 13.08 -3.59
N ILE A 226 -0.40 12.90 -4.19
CA ILE A 226 0.36 13.96 -4.87
C ILE A 226 0.56 13.55 -6.33
N GLU A 227 -0.43 13.81 -7.17
CA GLU A 227 -0.41 13.44 -8.58
C GLU A 227 -0.09 14.65 -9.46
N PRO A 228 0.44 14.44 -10.69
CA PRO A 228 0.54 15.52 -11.66
C PRO A 228 -0.82 16.20 -11.87
N PRO A 229 -0.87 17.54 -12.03
CA PRO A 229 -2.12 18.30 -12.07
C PRO A 229 -3.15 17.85 -13.10
N ASN A 230 -2.72 17.18 -14.16
CA ASN A 230 -3.57 16.73 -15.26
C ASN A 230 -3.93 15.24 -15.20
N PHE A 231 -3.56 14.56 -14.13
CA PHE A 231 -3.69 13.11 -14.02
C PHE A 231 -4.50 12.73 -12.78
N VAL A 232 -5.80 12.59 -12.93
CA VAL A 232 -6.73 12.22 -11.86
C VAL A 232 -7.40 10.91 -12.22
N ILE A 233 -6.92 9.78 -11.68
CA ILE A 233 -7.63 8.49 -11.74
C ILE A 233 -8.58 8.37 -10.53
N GLN A 234 -8.13 8.79 -9.35
CA GLN A 234 -8.98 8.87 -8.16
C GLN A 234 -9.40 10.31 -7.92
N LYS A 235 -10.67 10.52 -7.61
CA LYS A 235 -11.15 11.82 -7.10
C LYS A 235 -10.59 12.00 -5.70
N LEU A 236 -9.45 12.66 -5.58
CA LEU A 236 -8.99 13.16 -4.30
C LEU A 236 -10.04 14.16 -3.77
N LYS A 237 -10.41 14.00 -2.51
CA LYS A 237 -11.26 14.98 -1.83
C LYS A 237 -10.43 16.26 -1.66
N GLY A 238 -10.73 17.28 -2.45
CA GLY A 238 -10.09 18.57 -2.41
C GLY A 238 -9.35 18.96 -3.70
N PRO A 239 -9.12 20.25 -3.93
CA PRO A 239 -8.42 20.72 -5.12
C PRO A 239 -6.92 20.41 -4.99
N HIS A 240 -6.31 19.85 -6.04
CA HIS A 240 -4.85 19.61 -6.12
C HIS A 240 -4.02 20.86 -5.81
N GLY A 241 -4.54 22.04 -6.16
CA GLY A 241 -3.91 23.32 -5.85
C GLY A 241 -3.75 23.58 -4.36
N ALA A 242 -4.68 23.13 -3.54
CA ALA A 242 -4.64 23.32 -2.09
C ALA A 242 -3.41 22.67 -1.46
N LEU A 243 -3.01 21.48 -1.94
CA LEU A 243 -1.85 20.78 -1.40
C LEU A 243 -0.55 21.58 -1.62
N LEU A 244 -0.35 22.11 -2.82
CA LEU A 244 0.85 22.90 -3.15
C LEU A 244 0.81 24.32 -2.53
N GLU A 245 -0.39 24.85 -2.30
CA GLU A 245 -0.60 26.13 -1.61
C GLU A 245 -0.21 26.02 -0.13
N VAL A 246 -0.62 24.93 0.52
CA VAL A 246 -0.35 24.68 1.93
C VAL A 246 1.07 24.13 2.16
N PHE A 247 1.56 23.28 1.26
CA PHE A 247 2.85 22.60 1.37
C PHE A 247 3.77 22.90 0.16
N PRO A 248 4.30 24.14 0.05
CA PRO A 248 5.21 24.46 -1.05
C PRO A 248 6.54 23.72 -0.94
N GLY A 249 7.05 23.25 -2.06
CA GLY A 249 8.35 22.58 -2.13
C GLY A 249 8.30 21.06 -2.02
N LEU A 250 7.13 20.47 -2.22
CA LEU A 250 7.00 19.01 -2.27
C LEU A 250 7.95 18.37 -3.29
N PRO A 251 8.40 17.12 -3.03
CA PRO A 251 9.14 16.35 -4.02
C PRO A 251 8.40 16.27 -5.35
N GLU A 252 9.15 16.38 -6.43
CA GLU A 252 8.60 16.37 -7.79
C GLU A 252 8.44 14.95 -8.32
N TYR A 253 7.28 14.65 -8.90
CA TYR A 253 7.06 13.42 -9.62
C TYR A 253 7.38 13.59 -11.12
N LYS A 254 8.22 12.69 -11.65
CA LYS A 254 8.54 12.67 -13.08
C LYS A 254 8.87 11.24 -13.54
N ASP A 255 8.22 10.78 -14.62
CA ASP A 255 8.50 9.53 -15.31
C ASP A 255 8.56 8.28 -14.40
N GLY A 256 7.65 8.19 -13.43
CA GLY A 256 7.59 7.06 -12.49
C GLY A 256 8.51 7.18 -11.28
N TYR A 257 9.16 8.32 -11.12
CA TYR A 257 10.11 8.58 -10.04
C TYR A 257 9.75 9.83 -9.25
N VAL A 258 10.23 9.90 -8.01
CA VAL A 258 10.06 11.07 -7.13
C VAL A 258 11.43 11.68 -6.84
N TYR A 259 11.52 12.98 -6.96
CA TYR A 259 12.77 13.75 -6.81
C TYR A 259 12.66 14.71 -5.64
N ALA A 260 13.60 14.65 -4.69
CA ALA A 260 13.77 15.69 -3.70
C ALA A 260 14.32 16.96 -4.37
N ASN A 261 14.07 18.11 -3.77
CA ASN A 261 14.71 19.37 -4.15
C ASN A 261 15.94 19.65 -3.27
N ASP A 262 16.74 20.67 -3.65
CA ASP A 262 17.97 21.05 -2.96
C ASP A 262 17.76 22.09 -1.83
N LYS A 263 16.52 22.33 -1.41
CA LYS A 263 16.23 23.26 -0.31
C LYS A 263 16.64 22.67 1.04
N PRO A 264 16.98 23.51 2.03
CA PRO A 264 17.33 23.05 3.37
C PRO A 264 16.21 22.22 4.03
N GLY A 265 16.58 21.31 4.93
CA GLY A 265 15.67 20.46 5.69
C GLY A 265 15.01 19.40 4.80
N LEU A 266 13.69 19.26 4.89
CA LEU A 266 12.90 18.37 4.04
C LEU A 266 12.61 18.97 2.65
N GLY A 267 12.99 20.22 2.42
CA GLY A 267 12.70 20.94 1.18
C GLY A 267 11.25 21.39 1.01
N VAL A 268 10.39 21.10 1.96
CA VAL A 268 8.97 21.44 1.98
C VAL A 268 8.62 22.22 3.24
N ASP A 269 7.76 23.21 3.12
CA ASP A 269 7.24 24.03 4.21
C ASP A 269 5.74 23.81 4.44
N LEU A 270 5.24 24.27 5.60
CA LEU A 270 3.81 24.38 5.90
C LEU A 270 3.44 25.85 6.03
N ILE A 271 2.52 26.30 5.19
CA ILE A 271 1.95 27.64 5.28
C ILE A 271 0.67 27.60 6.10
N GLU A 272 0.78 27.81 7.41
CA GLU A 272 -0.33 27.70 8.37
C GLU A 272 -1.55 28.54 7.97
N LYS A 273 -1.33 29.78 7.49
CA LYS A 273 -2.39 30.66 7.03
C LYS A 273 -3.19 30.07 5.86
N GLU A 274 -2.52 29.36 4.97
CA GLU A 274 -3.19 28.70 3.85
C GLU A 274 -3.93 27.45 4.33
N ALA A 275 -3.40 26.72 5.32
CA ALA A 275 -4.04 25.57 5.94
C ALA A 275 -5.37 25.92 6.63
N GLU A 276 -5.53 27.13 7.17
CA GLU A 276 -6.78 27.60 7.78
C GLU A 276 -7.99 27.57 6.82
N LYS A 277 -7.75 27.60 5.51
CA LYS A 277 -8.80 27.50 4.49
C LYS A 277 -9.40 26.08 4.39
N TYR A 278 -8.73 25.09 4.95
CA TYR A 278 -9.07 23.67 4.84
C TYR A 278 -9.22 23.05 6.23
N PRO A 279 -10.26 23.44 6.99
CA PRO A 279 -10.46 22.92 8.34
C PRO A 279 -10.71 21.39 8.30
N CYS A 280 -10.24 20.70 9.33
CA CYS A 280 -10.49 19.26 9.48
C CYS A 280 -11.99 19.00 9.61
N GLU A 281 -12.51 18.11 8.79
CA GLU A 281 -13.87 17.58 8.92
C GLU A 281 -13.81 16.30 9.75
N ASN A 282 -14.49 16.31 10.91
CA ASN A 282 -14.63 15.12 11.75
C ASN A 282 -15.64 14.14 11.14
N THR A 283 -15.24 13.42 10.11
CA THR A 283 -16.05 12.35 9.52
C THR A 283 -15.54 11.00 10.00
N VAL A 284 -16.44 10.19 10.57
CA VAL A 284 -16.14 8.78 10.89
C VAL A 284 -16.22 7.98 9.60
N THR A 285 -15.11 7.39 9.21
CA THR A 285 -15.09 6.47 8.06
C THR A 285 -15.58 5.10 8.48
N THR A 286 -16.36 4.44 7.62
CA THR A 286 -16.90 3.10 7.86
C THR A 286 -16.26 2.04 6.97
N TRP A 287 -15.22 2.40 6.22
CA TRP A 287 -14.59 1.52 5.24
C TRP A 287 -13.90 0.29 5.83
N THR A 288 -13.52 0.36 7.12
CA THR A 288 -12.90 -0.76 7.86
C THR A 288 -13.91 -1.79 8.39
N GLN A 289 -15.21 -1.50 8.32
CA GLN A 289 -16.23 -2.40 8.88
C GLN A 289 -16.55 -3.57 7.93
N THR A 290 -15.61 -4.50 7.83
CA THR A 290 -15.81 -5.75 7.08
C THR A 290 -16.50 -6.80 7.94
N ARG A 291 -17.36 -7.62 7.35
CA ARG A 291 -18.07 -8.72 8.02
C ARG A 291 -17.76 -10.05 7.33
N ARG A 292 -17.73 -11.10 8.12
CA ARG A 292 -17.75 -12.47 7.61
C ARG A 292 -19.16 -12.82 7.11
N MET A 293 -19.29 -13.90 6.33
CA MET A 293 -20.58 -14.33 5.80
C MET A 293 -21.60 -14.72 6.88
N ASP A 294 -21.15 -15.06 8.08
CA ASP A 294 -22.02 -15.29 9.26
C ASP A 294 -22.52 -13.99 9.92
N GLY A 295 -22.08 -12.82 9.43
CA GLY A 295 -22.43 -11.49 9.95
C GLY A 295 -21.56 -10.99 11.10
N ALA A 296 -20.60 -11.79 11.58
CA ALA A 296 -19.63 -11.33 12.57
C ALA A 296 -18.68 -10.28 11.97
N LEU A 297 -18.25 -9.33 12.81
CA LEU A 297 -17.22 -8.37 12.37
C LEU A 297 -15.91 -9.10 12.13
N GLN A 298 -15.30 -8.81 11.02
CA GLN A 298 -13.92 -9.16 10.75
C GLN A 298 -13.05 -8.04 11.29
N THR A 299 -12.11 -8.37 12.15
CA THR A 299 -11.04 -7.44 12.52
C THR A 299 -10.12 -7.27 11.34
N PRO A 300 -9.72 -6.04 11.04
CA PRO A 300 -8.68 -5.81 10.07
C PRO A 300 -7.38 -6.44 10.51
#